data_ad64cffaa4c41a19cfeb4b1cca5723cf
#
_entry.id   ad64cffaa4c41a19cfeb4b1cca5723cf
#
_cell.length_a   1.000
_cell.length_b   1.000
_cell.length_c   1.000
_cell.angle_alpha   90.00
_cell.angle_beta   90.00
_cell.angle_gamma   90.00
#
_symmetry.space_group_name_H-M   'P 1'
#
loop_
_entity.id
_entity.type
_entity.pdbx_description
1 polymer ?
#
loop_
_entity_poly.entity_id
_entity_poly.type
_entity_poly.pdbx_seq_one_letter_code
_entity_poly.pdbx_strand_id
1 'polypeptide(L)'
;MKTQAVRLYGEMDLRLEEFELPEMQEDEILARVISDSLCASSYKALKQGSSHKRVPNDVAAHPVIIGHEFCGEILKVGAKWAAKFRPGDRFIIQPALNYKGSLAAPGYSYAYIGGDATYIIIPNEVMEMDCLIPYEGESYFAGSMTEPYSCVIGTFHAMYHTRNGSYEHHMGIREGGNMLMLAGNGPMGQAAIDYILHCGRRPGLLVVTGRRQNQLDRLAELLSPEDAAANGVKLVYFNTAACEDAKAELLALTGGVGYDDVLVFTPVSAMVELGDELLAKDGCLNFFSGPSDPNFKAQMNFYNVHYASTHLVGTSGGNTDDMCEAVRMMGEGKINPSILVSHIGGLDAVPEATAHLPEIPGSKKLIYTGIRMPLTAIADFEALGKEDPLFAKLDELCKLNGGLWSAAAERCLLEARG
;
A
#
# COMPACT_ATOMS: atom_id res chain seq x y z
N MET A 1 -27.19 -4.61 14.90
CA MET A 1 -25.90 -4.47 15.62
C MET A 1 -25.38 -3.06 15.38
N LYS A 2 -24.97 -2.35 16.43
CA LYS A 2 -24.37 -1.01 16.27
C LYS A 2 -22.93 -1.10 15.81
N THR A 3 -22.53 -0.21 14.91
CA THR A 3 -21.16 0.00 14.46
C THR A 3 -20.78 1.48 14.61
N GLN A 4 -19.50 1.73 14.90
CA GLN A 4 -18.88 3.05 14.72
C GLN A 4 -18.08 3.01 13.45
N ALA A 5 -18.24 3.99 12.57
CA ALA A 5 -17.52 4.06 11.31
C ALA A 5 -17.25 5.49 10.88
N VAL A 6 -16.17 5.67 10.13
CA VAL A 6 -15.88 6.92 9.43
C VAL A 6 -16.49 6.86 8.04
N ARG A 7 -17.44 7.76 7.80
CA ARG A 7 -18.24 7.78 6.57
C ARG A 7 -17.98 9.05 5.77
N LEU A 8 -17.87 8.88 4.46
CA LEU A 8 -17.73 9.96 3.48
C LEU A 8 -19.12 10.40 3.05
N TYR A 9 -19.40 11.72 3.18
CA TYR A 9 -20.64 12.37 2.77
C TYR A 9 -20.47 13.23 1.51
N GLY A 10 -19.23 13.61 1.20
CA GLY A 10 -18.92 14.47 0.07
C GLY A 10 -17.50 15.00 0.12
N GLU A 11 -17.20 16.00 -0.70
CA GLU A 11 -15.90 16.64 -0.72
C GLU A 11 -15.54 17.23 0.65
N MET A 12 -14.41 16.82 1.21
CA MET A 12 -13.91 17.23 2.53
C MET A 12 -14.90 17.01 3.69
N ASP A 13 -15.83 16.06 3.57
CA ASP A 13 -16.82 15.75 4.60
C ASP A 13 -16.73 14.28 5.04
N LEU A 14 -15.87 14.03 6.03
CA LEU A 14 -15.72 12.77 6.74
C LEU A 14 -16.29 12.90 8.15
N ARG A 15 -17.11 11.92 8.55
CA ARG A 15 -17.75 11.93 9.88
C ARG A 15 -17.55 10.57 10.55
N LEU A 16 -17.08 10.60 11.80
CA LEU A 16 -17.16 9.44 12.69
C LEU A 16 -18.54 9.42 13.34
N GLU A 17 -19.28 8.37 13.13
CA GLU A 17 -20.64 8.23 13.67
C GLU A 17 -20.96 6.80 14.08
N GLU A 18 -21.98 6.64 14.91
CA GLU A 18 -22.55 5.37 15.31
C GLU A 18 -23.90 5.16 14.64
N PHE A 19 -24.12 3.99 14.05
CA PHE A 19 -25.39 3.63 13.42
C PHE A 19 -25.65 2.12 13.51
N GLU A 20 -26.88 1.71 13.24
CA GLU A 20 -27.25 0.30 13.18
C GLU A 20 -26.94 -0.29 11.81
N LEU A 21 -26.17 -1.41 11.80
CA LEU A 21 -26.05 -2.23 10.60
C LEU A 21 -27.39 -2.91 10.26
N PRO A 22 -27.73 -3.09 9.00
CA PRO A 22 -28.90 -3.87 8.61
C PRO A 22 -28.79 -5.33 9.04
N GLU A 23 -29.86 -6.08 8.90
CA GLU A 23 -29.83 -7.52 9.12
C GLU A 23 -29.01 -8.19 8.02
N MET A 24 -28.02 -9.00 8.41
CA MET A 24 -27.15 -9.75 7.50
C MET A 24 -27.97 -10.78 6.73
N GLN A 25 -27.77 -10.83 5.40
CA GLN A 25 -28.45 -11.77 4.54
C GLN A 25 -27.75 -13.16 4.49
N GLU A 26 -28.39 -14.15 3.84
CA GLU A 26 -27.86 -15.51 3.77
C GLU A 26 -26.59 -15.65 2.91
N ASP A 27 -26.30 -14.68 2.08
CA ASP A 27 -25.13 -14.61 1.19
C ASP A 27 -24.08 -13.57 1.64
N GLU A 28 -24.21 -13.04 2.86
CA GLU A 28 -23.31 -12.04 3.43
C GLU A 28 -22.53 -12.62 4.61
N ILE A 29 -21.51 -11.86 5.05
CA ILE A 29 -20.71 -12.16 6.25
C ILE A 29 -20.68 -10.92 7.15
N LEU A 30 -20.99 -11.12 8.45
CA LEU A 30 -20.77 -10.10 9.48
C LEU A 30 -19.37 -10.28 10.05
N ALA A 31 -18.60 -9.19 10.09
CA ALA A 31 -17.23 -9.20 10.56
C ALA A 31 -16.92 -8.02 11.49
N ARG A 32 -15.85 -8.16 12.27
CA ARG A 32 -15.21 -7.09 13.04
C ARG A 32 -13.91 -6.71 12.36
N VAL A 33 -13.71 -5.43 12.08
CA VAL A 33 -12.41 -4.92 11.67
C VAL A 33 -11.57 -4.65 12.90
N ILE A 34 -10.31 -5.05 12.89
CA ILE A 34 -9.37 -4.82 13.98
C ILE A 34 -8.39 -3.73 13.63
N SER A 35 -7.83 -3.77 12.42
CA SER A 35 -6.88 -2.77 11.95
C SER A 35 -7.17 -2.35 10.51
N ASP A 36 -6.88 -1.10 10.20
CA ASP A 36 -6.81 -0.54 8.85
C ASP A 36 -5.57 0.34 8.73
N SER A 37 -5.19 0.74 7.53
CA SER A 37 -4.14 1.73 7.37
C SER A 37 -4.55 2.87 6.44
N LEU A 38 -4.20 4.11 6.81
CA LEU A 38 -4.55 5.27 6.02
C LEU A 38 -3.76 5.31 4.72
N CYS A 39 -4.47 5.49 3.62
CA CYS A 39 -3.92 5.53 2.28
C CYS A 39 -4.14 6.88 1.59
N ALA A 40 -3.17 7.30 0.78
CA ALA A 40 -3.32 8.49 -0.05
C ALA A 40 -4.51 8.43 -1.01
N SER A 41 -4.98 7.24 -1.38
CA SER A 41 -6.18 7.07 -2.20
C SER A 41 -7.46 7.36 -1.43
N SER A 42 -7.53 7.10 -0.11
CA SER A 42 -8.63 7.55 0.76
C SER A 42 -8.67 9.09 0.87
N TYR A 43 -7.50 9.74 0.99
CA TYR A 43 -7.41 11.20 0.92
C TYR A 43 -7.90 11.76 -0.42
N LYS A 44 -7.58 11.09 -1.55
CA LYS A 44 -8.10 11.49 -2.87
C LYS A 44 -9.61 11.35 -2.95
N ALA A 45 -10.18 10.26 -2.41
CA ALA A 45 -11.63 10.07 -2.35
C ALA A 45 -12.31 11.16 -1.51
N LEU A 46 -11.74 11.52 -0.36
CA LEU A 46 -12.18 12.64 0.46
C LEU A 46 -12.15 13.96 -0.30
N LYS A 47 -11.04 14.27 -0.97
CA LYS A 47 -10.85 15.52 -1.70
C LYS A 47 -11.76 15.66 -2.93
N GLN A 48 -12.15 14.57 -3.57
CA GLN A 48 -12.95 14.56 -4.78
C GLN A 48 -14.44 14.30 -4.51
N GLY A 49 -14.79 13.74 -3.36
CA GLY A 49 -16.17 13.38 -3.04
C GLY A 49 -16.80 12.55 -4.17
N SER A 50 -18.01 12.90 -4.59
CA SER A 50 -18.74 12.22 -5.68
C SER A 50 -18.08 12.30 -7.06
N SER A 51 -17.07 13.14 -7.24
CA SER A 51 -16.27 13.20 -8.48
C SER A 51 -15.21 12.10 -8.55
N HIS A 52 -14.93 11.40 -7.45
CA HIS A 52 -14.01 10.29 -7.44
C HIS A 52 -14.62 9.06 -8.13
N LYS A 53 -13.84 8.40 -9.01
CA LYS A 53 -14.31 7.29 -9.88
C LYS A 53 -14.94 6.09 -9.15
N ARG A 54 -14.69 5.94 -7.84
CA ARG A 54 -15.20 4.82 -7.01
C ARG A 54 -16.26 5.27 -6.01
N VAL A 55 -16.43 6.57 -5.78
CA VAL A 55 -17.42 7.11 -4.85
C VAL A 55 -18.77 7.28 -5.56
N PRO A 56 -19.88 6.80 -4.97
CA PRO A 56 -21.20 6.97 -5.56
C PRO A 56 -21.59 8.44 -5.74
N ASN A 57 -22.30 8.74 -6.81
CA ASN A 57 -22.75 10.11 -7.10
C ASN A 57 -23.74 10.67 -6.05
N ASP A 58 -24.45 9.79 -5.35
CA ASP A 58 -25.44 10.09 -4.31
C ASP A 58 -24.88 9.94 -2.88
N VAL A 59 -23.56 9.98 -2.73
CA VAL A 59 -22.83 9.77 -1.44
C VAL A 59 -23.32 10.69 -0.31
N ALA A 60 -23.84 11.87 -0.63
CA ALA A 60 -24.40 12.79 0.36
C ALA A 60 -25.68 12.24 1.03
N ALA A 61 -26.49 11.49 0.28
CA ALA A 61 -27.70 10.85 0.77
C ALA A 61 -27.44 9.42 1.28
N HIS A 62 -26.47 8.72 0.68
CA HIS A 62 -26.08 7.36 0.98
C HIS A 62 -24.58 7.27 1.26
N PRO A 63 -24.13 7.74 2.45
CA PRO A 63 -22.71 7.81 2.77
C PRO A 63 -22.06 6.43 2.84
N VAL A 64 -20.79 6.37 2.45
CA VAL A 64 -20.00 5.14 2.36
C VAL A 64 -18.94 5.10 3.45
N ILE A 65 -18.60 3.90 3.93
CA ILE A 65 -17.48 3.68 4.85
C ILE A 65 -16.18 3.74 4.04
N ILE A 66 -15.16 4.46 4.55
CA ILE A 66 -13.84 4.52 3.94
C ILE A 66 -12.87 3.52 4.60
N GLY A 67 -11.61 3.47 4.09
CA GLY A 67 -10.58 2.52 4.52
C GLY A 67 -10.65 1.21 3.73
N HIS A 68 -9.52 0.81 3.14
CA HIS A 68 -9.48 -0.32 2.21
C HIS A 68 -8.24 -1.22 2.39
N GLU A 69 -7.43 -0.96 3.40
CA GLU A 69 -6.22 -1.72 3.74
C GLU A 69 -6.42 -2.41 5.10
N PHE A 70 -7.42 -3.30 5.23
CA PHE A 70 -7.86 -3.76 6.54
C PHE A 70 -7.81 -5.26 6.77
N CYS A 71 -7.69 -5.60 8.05
CA CYS A 71 -7.68 -6.94 8.58
C CYS A 71 -8.67 -7.06 9.75
N GLY A 72 -9.34 -8.21 9.87
CA GLY A 72 -10.35 -8.39 10.89
C GLY A 72 -10.69 -9.85 11.16
N GLU A 73 -11.82 -10.05 11.85
CA GLU A 73 -12.33 -11.36 12.25
C GLU A 73 -13.78 -11.54 11.82
N ILE A 74 -14.11 -12.72 11.33
CA ILE A 74 -15.47 -13.12 10.97
C ILE A 74 -16.27 -13.41 12.24
N LEU A 75 -17.44 -12.79 12.39
CA LEU A 75 -18.34 -13.01 13.53
C LEU A 75 -19.48 -13.96 13.19
N LYS A 76 -20.05 -13.84 11.96
CA LYS A 76 -21.15 -14.66 11.50
C LYS A 76 -21.07 -14.84 10.00
N VAL A 77 -21.40 -16.03 9.51
CA VAL A 77 -21.38 -16.39 8.11
C VAL A 77 -22.79 -16.77 7.65
N GLY A 78 -23.24 -16.20 6.55
CA GLY A 78 -24.49 -16.58 5.90
C GLY A 78 -24.44 -17.99 5.30
N ALA A 79 -25.59 -18.63 5.17
CA ALA A 79 -25.70 -20.03 4.79
C ALA A 79 -24.97 -20.37 3.47
N LYS A 80 -24.95 -19.44 2.50
CA LYS A 80 -24.26 -19.60 1.20
C LYS A 80 -22.76 -19.86 1.34
N TRP A 81 -22.12 -19.24 2.32
CA TRP A 81 -20.66 -19.25 2.48
C TRP A 81 -20.14 -20.10 3.64
N ALA A 82 -21.03 -20.75 4.39
CA ALA A 82 -20.70 -21.54 5.58
C ALA A 82 -19.77 -22.75 5.31
N ALA A 83 -19.65 -23.19 4.06
CA ALA A 83 -18.69 -24.23 3.67
C ALA A 83 -17.25 -23.71 3.51
N LYS A 84 -17.07 -22.39 3.28
CA LYS A 84 -15.77 -21.79 2.98
C LYS A 84 -15.21 -20.99 4.16
N PHE A 85 -16.06 -20.36 4.97
CA PHE A 85 -15.67 -19.47 6.07
C PHE A 85 -16.35 -19.87 7.39
N ARG A 86 -15.74 -19.51 8.50
CA ARG A 86 -16.23 -19.80 9.86
C ARG A 86 -16.12 -18.58 10.76
N PRO A 87 -17.01 -18.42 11.77
CA PRO A 87 -16.82 -17.48 12.84
C PRO A 87 -15.48 -17.72 13.56
N GLY A 88 -14.74 -16.64 13.81
CA GLY A 88 -13.39 -16.69 14.37
C GLY A 88 -12.26 -16.71 13.35
N ASP A 89 -12.54 -17.00 12.08
CA ASP A 89 -11.52 -16.88 11.03
C ASP A 89 -11.08 -15.41 10.89
N ARG A 90 -9.77 -15.19 10.79
CA ARG A 90 -9.23 -13.88 10.41
C ARG A 90 -9.27 -13.73 8.89
N PHE A 91 -9.39 -12.50 8.45
CA PHE A 91 -9.44 -12.20 7.03
C PHE A 91 -8.68 -10.91 6.69
N ILE A 92 -8.27 -10.85 5.45
CA ILE A 92 -7.87 -9.64 4.73
C ILE A 92 -8.74 -9.51 3.48
N ILE A 93 -8.73 -8.34 2.86
CA ILE A 93 -9.60 -8.08 1.72
C ILE A 93 -8.82 -7.50 0.54
N GLN A 94 -9.10 -8.03 -0.67
CA GLN A 94 -8.74 -7.37 -1.93
C GLN A 94 -9.84 -6.38 -2.30
N PRO A 95 -9.59 -5.06 -2.22
CA PRO A 95 -10.64 -4.07 -2.46
C PRO A 95 -11.01 -3.91 -3.95
N ALA A 96 -10.11 -4.24 -4.87
CA ALA A 96 -10.33 -4.09 -6.31
C ALA A 96 -11.14 -5.28 -6.87
N LEU A 97 -12.44 -5.33 -6.56
CA LEU A 97 -13.31 -6.44 -6.92
C LEU A 97 -13.47 -6.63 -8.42
N ASN A 98 -13.56 -5.55 -9.18
CA ASN A 98 -13.89 -5.56 -10.62
C ASN A 98 -15.16 -6.36 -10.95
N TYR A 99 -16.09 -6.43 -10.01
CA TYR A 99 -17.31 -7.22 -10.12
C TYR A 99 -18.18 -6.75 -11.29
N LYS A 100 -18.38 -7.62 -12.28
CA LYS A 100 -19.13 -7.33 -13.51
C LYS A 100 -18.67 -6.06 -14.23
N GLY A 101 -17.38 -5.74 -14.15
CA GLY A 101 -16.78 -4.54 -14.76
C GLY A 101 -17.02 -3.25 -14.00
N SER A 102 -17.59 -3.32 -12.79
CA SER A 102 -17.75 -2.15 -11.91
C SER A 102 -16.44 -1.78 -11.24
N LEU A 103 -16.23 -0.48 -10.99
CA LEU A 103 -15.15 0.04 -10.17
C LEU A 103 -15.50 0.08 -8.67
N ALA A 104 -16.72 -0.32 -8.28
CA ALA A 104 -17.14 -0.36 -6.88
C ALA A 104 -16.17 -1.21 -6.05
N ALA A 105 -15.79 -0.69 -4.88
CA ALA A 105 -14.78 -1.30 -4.03
C ALA A 105 -15.09 -1.05 -2.55
N PRO A 106 -14.87 -2.04 -1.66
CA PRO A 106 -14.84 -1.82 -0.22
C PRO A 106 -13.95 -0.64 0.15
N GLY A 107 -14.42 0.17 1.11
CA GLY A 107 -13.71 1.37 1.54
C GLY A 107 -13.83 2.59 0.61
N TYR A 108 -14.73 2.51 -0.39
CA TYR A 108 -15.02 3.62 -1.31
C TYR A 108 -16.49 3.73 -1.72
N SER A 109 -17.18 2.58 -1.91
CA SER A 109 -18.43 2.52 -2.66
C SER A 109 -19.60 2.00 -1.86
N TYR A 110 -19.36 1.42 -0.70
CA TYR A 110 -20.36 0.66 0.05
C TYR A 110 -20.72 1.33 1.36
N ALA A 111 -22.00 1.27 1.73
CA ALA A 111 -22.50 1.85 2.96
C ALA A 111 -22.10 1.07 4.23
N TYR A 112 -21.81 -0.24 4.09
CA TYR A 112 -21.65 -1.16 5.24
C TYR A 112 -20.33 -1.95 5.23
N ILE A 113 -19.40 -1.66 4.32
CA ILE A 113 -18.07 -2.26 4.30
C ILE A 113 -16.98 -1.24 3.99
N GLY A 114 -15.97 -1.21 4.84
CA GLY A 114 -14.74 -0.43 4.76
C GLY A 114 -13.91 -0.66 6.01
N GLY A 115 -12.62 -0.33 5.95
CA GLY A 115 -11.67 -0.60 7.03
C GLY A 115 -11.82 0.32 8.24
N ASP A 116 -12.31 1.54 8.03
CA ASP A 116 -12.50 2.52 9.10
C ASP A 116 -13.86 2.33 9.80
N ALA A 117 -14.12 1.11 10.27
CA ALA A 117 -15.33 0.75 11.02
C ALA A 117 -15.05 -0.33 12.05
N THR A 118 -15.85 -0.39 13.12
CA THR A 118 -15.74 -1.45 14.13
C THR A 118 -16.36 -2.77 13.65
N TYR A 119 -17.55 -2.70 13.04
CA TYR A 119 -18.26 -3.86 12.48
C TYR A 119 -18.75 -3.54 11.08
N ILE A 120 -18.70 -4.54 10.21
CA ILE A 120 -19.04 -4.44 8.79
C ILE A 120 -19.90 -5.62 8.35
N ILE A 121 -20.65 -5.41 7.25
CA ILE A 121 -21.25 -6.51 6.48
C ILE A 121 -20.49 -6.64 5.18
N ILE A 122 -19.88 -7.78 4.97
CA ILE A 122 -19.14 -8.12 3.75
C ILE A 122 -20.17 -8.64 2.73
N PRO A 123 -20.39 -7.93 1.61
CA PRO A 123 -21.40 -8.30 0.62
C PRO A 123 -20.93 -9.49 -0.23
N ASN A 124 -21.90 -10.18 -0.79
CA ASN A 124 -21.72 -11.41 -1.55
C ASN A 124 -20.67 -11.34 -2.67
N GLU A 125 -20.59 -10.23 -3.40
CA GLU A 125 -19.65 -10.05 -4.50
C GLU A 125 -18.18 -10.11 -4.07
N VAL A 126 -17.86 -9.79 -2.82
CA VAL A 126 -16.48 -9.90 -2.30
C VAL A 126 -16.06 -11.36 -2.28
N MET A 127 -16.96 -12.26 -1.84
CA MET A 127 -16.69 -13.70 -1.81
C MET A 127 -16.78 -14.33 -3.20
N GLU A 128 -17.71 -13.88 -4.06
CA GLU A 128 -17.82 -14.38 -5.45
C GLU A 128 -16.57 -14.07 -6.28
N MET A 129 -15.87 -12.99 -5.97
CA MET A 129 -14.62 -12.60 -6.63
C MET A 129 -13.37 -13.16 -5.94
N ASP A 130 -13.52 -14.05 -4.96
CA ASP A 130 -12.44 -14.59 -4.13
C ASP A 130 -11.59 -13.50 -3.44
N CYS A 131 -12.19 -12.32 -3.19
CA CYS A 131 -11.53 -11.16 -2.62
C CYS A 131 -11.57 -11.12 -1.09
N LEU A 132 -12.31 -12.01 -0.42
CA LEU A 132 -12.20 -12.28 1.01
C LEU A 132 -11.21 -13.42 1.22
N ILE A 133 -10.02 -13.08 1.74
CA ILE A 133 -8.89 -13.98 1.83
C ILE A 133 -8.69 -14.39 3.29
N PRO A 134 -8.70 -15.70 3.62
CA PRO A 134 -8.34 -16.16 4.97
C PRO A 134 -6.91 -15.72 5.34
N TYR A 135 -6.73 -15.31 6.59
CA TYR A 135 -5.46 -14.78 7.07
C TYR A 135 -5.04 -15.49 8.36
N GLU A 136 -3.90 -16.18 8.32
CA GLU A 136 -3.34 -16.95 9.46
C GLU A 136 -2.12 -16.25 10.10
N GLY A 137 -1.80 -15.01 9.69
CA GLY A 137 -0.66 -14.27 10.22
C GLY A 137 -0.79 -13.95 11.72
N GLU A 138 0.35 -13.68 12.35
CA GLU A 138 0.43 -13.47 13.81
C GLU A 138 -0.27 -12.20 14.28
N SER A 139 -0.28 -11.14 13.44
CA SER A 139 -0.75 -9.79 13.81
C SER A 139 -1.74 -9.22 12.80
N TYR A 140 -2.66 -8.39 13.25
CA TYR A 140 -3.62 -7.72 12.37
C TYR A 140 -2.97 -6.63 11.52
N PHE A 141 -1.97 -5.91 12.08
CA PHE A 141 -1.29 -4.87 11.32
C PHE A 141 -0.58 -5.43 10.08
N ALA A 142 0.04 -6.60 10.18
CA ALA A 142 0.65 -7.24 9.01
C ALA A 142 -0.40 -7.62 7.96
N GLY A 143 -1.59 -8.06 8.41
CA GLY A 143 -2.74 -8.27 7.53
C GLY A 143 -3.15 -7.00 6.80
N SER A 144 -3.24 -5.87 7.50
CA SER A 144 -3.56 -4.57 6.88
C SER A 144 -2.49 -4.10 5.89
N MET A 145 -1.22 -4.41 6.13
CA MET A 145 -0.13 -4.08 5.20
C MET A 145 -0.10 -4.97 3.96
N THR A 146 -0.90 -6.02 3.88
CA THR A 146 -0.91 -6.94 2.73
C THR A 146 -1.40 -6.24 1.46
N GLU A 147 -2.42 -5.37 1.56
CA GLU A 147 -2.92 -4.63 0.39
C GLU A 147 -1.84 -3.72 -0.21
N PRO A 148 -1.15 -2.85 0.55
CA PRO A 148 -0.03 -2.07 0.01
C PRO A 148 1.06 -2.89 -0.66
N TYR A 149 1.46 -4.01 -0.05
CA TYR A 149 2.42 -4.91 -0.68
C TYR A 149 1.89 -5.52 -1.98
N SER A 150 0.62 -5.92 -2.03
CA SER A 150 0.03 -6.46 -3.25
C SER A 150 0.08 -5.48 -4.42
N CYS A 151 -0.09 -4.18 -4.14
CA CYS A 151 0.00 -3.14 -5.17
C CYS A 151 1.40 -3.10 -5.82
N VAL A 152 2.47 -3.21 -5.04
CA VAL A 152 3.83 -3.22 -5.60
C VAL A 152 4.16 -4.57 -6.26
N ILE A 153 3.71 -5.69 -5.68
CA ILE A 153 3.89 -7.03 -6.27
C ILE A 153 3.26 -7.08 -7.68
N GLY A 154 2.01 -6.65 -7.80
CA GLY A 154 1.31 -6.57 -9.09
C GLY A 154 2.02 -5.65 -10.09
N THR A 155 2.69 -4.60 -9.60
CA THR A 155 3.51 -3.72 -10.44
C THR A 155 4.69 -4.45 -11.06
N PHE A 156 5.41 -5.23 -10.26
CA PHE A 156 6.53 -6.04 -10.76
C PHE A 156 6.06 -7.15 -11.70
N HIS A 157 4.92 -7.79 -11.41
CA HIS A 157 4.33 -8.82 -12.28
C HIS A 157 3.83 -8.27 -13.61
N ALA A 158 3.37 -7.02 -13.65
CA ALA A 158 2.86 -6.38 -14.87
C ALA A 158 3.96 -5.88 -15.82
N MET A 159 5.20 -5.76 -15.35
CA MET A 159 6.32 -5.42 -16.23
C MET A 159 6.59 -6.55 -17.20
N TYR A 160 7.17 -6.24 -18.36
CA TYR A 160 7.55 -7.25 -19.34
C TYR A 160 8.70 -6.79 -20.21
N HIS A 161 9.37 -7.79 -20.79
CA HIS A 161 10.43 -7.65 -21.78
C HIS A 161 10.16 -8.53 -22.98
N THR A 162 10.82 -8.23 -24.11
CA THR A 162 10.72 -9.03 -25.32
C THR A 162 12.10 -9.62 -25.67
N ARG A 163 12.14 -10.43 -26.70
CA ARG A 163 13.40 -10.88 -27.32
C ARG A 163 13.46 -10.37 -28.75
N ASN A 164 14.62 -9.99 -29.19
CA ASN A 164 14.82 -9.52 -30.56
C ASN A 164 14.30 -10.58 -31.56
N GLY A 165 13.41 -10.15 -32.46
CA GLY A 165 12.77 -11.03 -33.44
C GLY A 165 11.61 -11.90 -32.92
N SER A 166 11.12 -11.68 -31.68
CA SER A 166 9.96 -12.34 -31.10
C SER A 166 8.94 -11.32 -30.65
N TYR A 167 7.64 -11.67 -30.73
CA TYR A 167 6.53 -10.89 -30.14
C TYR A 167 6.06 -11.48 -28.81
N GLU A 168 6.79 -12.46 -28.27
CA GLU A 168 6.50 -13.07 -26.98
C GLU A 168 6.90 -12.13 -25.84
N HIS A 169 5.98 -11.90 -24.91
CA HIS A 169 6.22 -11.12 -23.69
C HIS A 169 6.72 -12.02 -22.57
N HIS A 170 7.88 -11.69 -22.03
CA HIS A 170 8.43 -12.31 -20.82
C HIS A 170 8.05 -11.45 -19.64
N MET A 171 6.99 -11.86 -18.90
CA MET A 171 6.45 -11.11 -17.78
C MET A 171 7.42 -11.02 -16.61
N GLY A 172 7.33 -9.90 -15.89
CA GLY A 172 8.17 -9.55 -14.75
C GLY A 172 9.40 -8.73 -15.18
N ILE A 173 10.19 -8.34 -14.19
CA ILE A 173 11.41 -7.53 -14.37
C ILE A 173 12.52 -8.33 -15.07
N ARG A 174 13.53 -7.62 -15.58
CA ARG A 174 14.75 -8.25 -16.09
C ARG A 174 15.63 -8.74 -14.93
N GLU A 175 15.77 -10.05 -14.79
CA GLU A 175 16.63 -10.64 -13.79
C GLU A 175 18.09 -10.24 -14.01
N GLY A 176 18.76 -9.76 -12.94
CA GLY A 176 20.13 -9.27 -12.98
C GLY A 176 20.30 -7.94 -13.73
N GLY A 177 19.22 -7.32 -14.22
CA GLY A 177 19.22 -6.06 -14.96
C GLY A 177 19.39 -4.82 -14.06
N ASN A 178 19.33 -3.65 -14.68
CA ASN A 178 19.37 -2.36 -14.00
C ASN A 178 17.94 -1.87 -13.74
N MET A 179 17.62 -1.56 -12.47
CA MET A 179 16.31 -1.05 -12.08
C MET A 179 16.43 0.36 -11.47
N LEU A 180 15.47 1.23 -11.82
CA LEU A 180 15.36 2.58 -11.28
C LEU A 180 13.98 2.80 -10.66
N MET A 181 13.95 3.29 -9.42
CA MET A 181 12.74 3.75 -8.74
C MET A 181 12.76 5.28 -8.61
N LEU A 182 12.02 5.98 -9.46
CA LEU A 182 11.91 7.43 -9.42
C LEU A 182 10.93 7.89 -8.32
N ALA A 183 11.41 8.73 -7.41
CA ALA A 183 10.71 9.16 -6.20
C ALA A 183 10.28 7.98 -5.32
N GLY A 184 11.11 6.93 -5.23
CA GLY A 184 10.85 5.71 -4.46
C GLY A 184 11.08 5.82 -2.94
N ASN A 185 11.21 7.03 -2.40
CA ASN A 185 11.49 7.26 -0.98
C ASN A 185 10.22 7.38 -0.09
N GLY A 186 9.03 7.13 -0.65
CA GLY A 186 7.76 7.08 0.09
C GLY A 186 7.38 5.65 0.54
N PRO A 187 6.20 5.50 1.21
CA PRO A 187 5.75 4.20 1.75
C PRO A 187 5.70 3.08 0.70
N MET A 188 5.18 3.39 -0.50
CA MET A 188 5.07 2.39 -1.57
C MET A 188 6.45 2.02 -2.15
N GLY A 189 7.39 2.96 -2.19
CA GLY A 189 8.77 2.66 -2.54
C GLY A 189 9.47 1.79 -1.50
N GLN A 190 9.21 2.01 -0.20
CA GLN A 190 9.71 1.14 0.88
C GLN A 190 9.24 -0.31 0.69
N ALA A 191 7.93 -0.51 0.47
CA ALA A 191 7.38 -1.84 0.19
C ALA A 191 7.98 -2.46 -1.08
N ALA A 192 8.18 -1.64 -2.13
CA ALA A 192 8.76 -2.09 -3.39
C ALA A 192 10.24 -2.52 -3.24
N ILE A 193 11.03 -1.77 -2.47
CA ILE A 193 12.43 -2.13 -2.18
C ILE A 193 12.46 -3.43 -1.37
N ASP A 194 11.69 -3.52 -0.29
CA ASP A 194 11.64 -4.71 0.55
C ASP A 194 11.25 -5.96 -0.27
N TYR A 195 10.19 -5.86 -1.07
CA TYR A 195 9.77 -6.96 -1.93
C TYR A 195 10.86 -7.37 -2.94
N ILE A 196 11.42 -6.42 -3.69
CA ILE A 196 12.35 -6.73 -4.79
C ILE A 196 13.68 -7.29 -4.30
N LEU A 197 14.10 -6.95 -3.10
CA LEU A 197 15.29 -7.52 -2.48
C LEU A 197 15.11 -8.99 -2.08
N HIS A 198 13.87 -9.44 -1.86
CA HIS A 198 13.57 -10.76 -1.27
C HIS A 198 12.73 -11.69 -2.16
N CYS A 199 12.23 -11.19 -3.30
CA CYS A 199 11.50 -12.01 -4.26
C CYS A 199 12.44 -12.94 -5.08
N GLY A 200 11.85 -13.84 -5.88
CA GLY A 200 12.60 -14.84 -6.65
C GLY A 200 13.41 -14.28 -7.81
N ARG A 201 12.99 -13.17 -8.42
CA ARG A 201 13.65 -12.50 -9.56
C ARG A 201 14.08 -11.10 -9.14
N ARG A 202 15.36 -10.80 -9.18
CA ARG A 202 15.95 -9.57 -8.64
C ARG A 202 16.81 -8.85 -9.68
N PRO A 203 16.88 -7.49 -9.61
CA PRO A 203 17.84 -6.73 -10.42
C PRO A 203 19.27 -6.94 -9.91
N GLY A 204 20.26 -6.71 -10.76
CA GLY A 204 21.66 -6.63 -10.35
C GLY A 204 22.01 -5.28 -9.73
N LEU A 205 21.41 -4.21 -10.27
CA LEU A 205 21.49 -2.85 -9.75
C LEU A 205 20.07 -2.31 -9.47
N LEU A 206 19.85 -1.80 -8.25
CA LEU A 206 18.66 -1.07 -7.87
C LEU A 206 19.05 0.35 -7.45
N VAL A 207 18.57 1.36 -8.18
CA VAL A 207 18.73 2.77 -7.84
C VAL A 207 17.39 3.34 -7.38
N VAL A 208 17.37 3.92 -6.17
CA VAL A 208 16.17 4.54 -5.59
C VAL A 208 16.41 6.02 -5.43
N THR A 209 15.57 6.84 -6.05
CA THR A 209 15.73 8.30 -5.99
C THR A 209 14.82 8.96 -4.98
N GLY A 210 15.30 10.06 -4.43
CA GLY A 210 14.56 10.99 -3.57
C GLY A 210 15.18 12.37 -3.61
N ARG A 211 14.51 13.36 -3.03
CA ARG A 211 14.99 14.76 -2.97
C ARG A 211 15.44 15.21 -1.59
N ARG A 212 15.12 14.43 -0.54
CA ARG A 212 15.43 14.75 0.86
C ARG A 212 16.40 13.72 1.40
N GLN A 213 17.60 14.18 1.75
CA GLN A 213 18.67 13.29 2.22
C GLN A 213 18.26 12.50 3.46
N ASN A 214 17.66 13.15 4.45
CA ASN A 214 17.22 12.49 5.67
C ASN A 214 16.20 11.35 5.45
N GLN A 215 15.40 11.42 4.38
CA GLN A 215 14.50 10.32 4.03
C GLN A 215 15.25 9.16 3.37
N LEU A 216 16.25 9.46 2.53
CA LEU A 216 17.10 8.43 1.94
C LEU A 216 17.99 7.76 3.00
N ASP A 217 18.51 8.53 3.94
CA ASP A 217 19.28 7.99 5.07
C ASP A 217 18.43 7.04 5.92
N ARG A 218 17.17 7.43 6.20
CA ARG A 218 16.23 6.56 6.91
C ARG A 218 15.90 5.29 6.15
N LEU A 219 15.79 5.36 4.82
CA LEU A 219 15.62 4.15 3.99
C LEU A 219 16.85 3.25 4.09
N ALA A 220 18.06 3.82 4.03
CA ALA A 220 19.30 3.07 4.13
C ALA A 220 19.50 2.38 5.50
N GLU A 221 18.90 2.95 6.57
CA GLU A 221 18.84 2.30 7.89
C GLU A 221 17.88 1.11 7.91
N LEU A 222 16.74 1.20 7.23
CA LEU A 222 15.69 0.17 7.22
C LEU A 222 15.94 -0.94 6.21
N LEU A 223 16.51 -0.60 5.07
CA LEU A 223 16.76 -1.46 3.92
C LEU A 223 18.18 -1.15 3.44
N SER A 224 19.15 -1.75 4.10
CA SER A 224 20.55 -1.37 3.94
C SER A 224 21.15 -1.86 2.62
N PRO A 225 22.08 -1.09 2.01
CA PRO A 225 22.84 -1.58 0.87
C PRO A 225 23.62 -2.87 1.16
N GLU A 226 24.02 -3.09 2.41
CA GLU A 226 24.72 -4.28 2.87
C GLU A 226 23.82 -5.51 2.82
N ASP A 227 22.56 -5.40 3.33
CA ASP A 227 21.58 -6.48 3.27
C ASP A 227 21.16 -6.75 1.82
N ALA A 228 21.01 -5.69 1.00
CA ALA A 228 20.77 -5.84 -0.43
C ALA A 228 21.89 -6.61 -1.13
N ALA A 229 23.15 -6.30 -0.81
CA ALA A 229 24.32 -7.00 -1.37
C ALA A 229 24.34 -8.48 -0.96
N ALA A 230 23.93 -8.82 0.26
CA ALA A 230 23.80 -10.21 0.70
C ALA A 230 22.74 -10.98 -0.13
N ASN A 231 21.75 -10.26 -0.70
CA ASN A 231 20.75 -10.79 -1.62
C ASN A 231 21.15 -10.67 -3.11
N GLY A 232 22.37 -10.27 -3.41
CA GLY A 232 22.93 -10.16 -4.77
C GLY A 232 22.51 -8.90 -5.52
N VAL A 233 22.00 -7.88 -4.83
CA VAL A 233 21.55 -6.61 -5.41
C VAL A 233 22.48 -5.47 -4.98
N LYS A 234 23.01 -4.71 -5.93
CA LYS A 234 23.67 -3.44 -5.64
C LYS A 234 22.63 -2.35 -5.46
N LEU A 235 22.32 -1.98 -4.21
CA LEU A 235 21.36 -0.91 -3.89
C LEU A 235 22.06 0.44 -3.76
N VAL A 236 21.51 1.46 -4.43
CA VAL A 236 22.01 2.84 -4.42
C VAL A 236 20.85 3.78 -4.09
N TYR A 237 20.97 4.56 -3.02
CA TYR A 237 20.07 5.68 -2.72
C TYR A 237 20.65 6.95 -3.34
N PHE A 238 19.88 7.59 -4.23
CA PHE A 238 20.35 8.71 -5.02
C PHE A 238 19.53 9.97 -4.76
N ASN A 239 20.20 11.03 -4.30
CA ASN A 239 19.57 12.32 -4.05
C ASN A 239 19.57 13.21 -5.30
N THR A 240 18.44 13.29 -6.00
CA THR A 240 18.30 14.11 -7.21
C THR A 240 18.38 15.63 -6.96
N ALA A 241 18.28 16.10 -5.73
CA ALA A 241 18.43 17.51 -5.40
C ALA A 241 19.89 17.90 -5.07
N ALA A 242 20.79 16.93 -4.94
CA ALA A 242 22.19 17.14 -4.61
C ALA A 242 23.13 17.15 -5.83
N CYS A 243 22.60 16.96 -7.04
CA CYS A 243 23.38 16.92 -8.29
C CYS A 243 22.90 17.99 -9.28
N GLU A 244 23.81 18.42 -10.18
CA GLU A 244 23.52 19.41 -11.24
C GLU A 244 22.77 18.79 -12.42
N ASP A 245 23.15 17.55 -12.81
CA ASP A 245 22.54 16.79 -13.90
C ASP A 245 22.19 15.37 -13.44
N ALA A 246 21.00 15.23 -12.88
CA ALA A 246 20.50 13.94 -12.38
C ALA A 246 20.44 12.87 -13.49
N LYS A 247 20.12 13.25 -14.73
CA LYS A 247 20.05 12.32 -15.86
C LYS A 247 21.43 11.75 -16.18
N ALA A 248 22.43 12.62 -16.34
CA ALA A 248 23.79 12.19 -16.67
C ALA A 248 24.37 11.29 -15.54
N GLU A 249 24.17 11.67 -14.29
CA GLU A 249 24.65 10.89 -13.14
C GLU A 249 23.95 9.54 -13.03
N LEU A 250 22.63 9.48 -13.20
CA LEU A 250 21.87 8.23 -13.21
C LEU A 250 22.31 7.31 -14.36
N LEU A 251 22.54 7.82 -15.56
CA LEU A 251 23.08 7.04 -16.67
C LEU A 251 24.48 6.52 -16.38
N ALA A 252 25.33 7.33 -15.74
CA ALA A 252 26.68 6.91 -15.36
C ALA A 252 26.69 5.68 -14.43
N LEU A 253 25.71 5.53 -13.54
CA LEU A 253 25.57 4.35 -12.66
C LEU A 253 25.41 3.04 -13.44
N THR A 254 24.87 3.10 -14.65
CA THR A 254 24.67 1.95 -15.55
C THR A 254 25.76 1.84 -16.64
N GLY A 255 26.81 2.65 -16.57
CA GLY A 255 27.81 2.75 -17.63
C GLY A 255 27.26 3.31 -18.96
N GLY A 256 26.18 4.08 -18.90
CA GLY A 256 25.53 4.69 -20.08
C GLY A 256 24.54 3.79 -20.81
N VAL A 257 24.30 2.55 -20.34
CA VAL A 257 23.37 1.60 -20.98
C VAL A 257 21.92 1.94 -20.71
N GLY A 258 21.62 2.56 -19.56
CA GLY A 258 20.27 2.83 -19.08
C GLY A 258 19.69 1.72 -18.20
N TYR A 259 18.39 1.82 -17.93
CA TYR A 259 17.68 0.95 -17.00
C TYR A 259 16.73 0.02 -17.74
N ASP A 260 16.79 -1.27 -17.40
CA ASP A 260 15.88 -2.27 -17.96
C ASP A 260 14.46 -2.07 -17.41
N ASP A 261 14.36 -1.69 -16.14
CA ASP A 261 13.09 -1.51 -15.43
C ASP A 261 13.07 -0.15 -14.73
N VAL A 262 12.05 0.66 -15.01
CA VAL A 262 11.84 1.97 -14.37
C VAL A 262 10.47 2.04 -13.76
N LEU A 263 10.39 2.34 -12.46
CA LEU A 263 9.14 2.58 -11.74
C LEU A 263 9.02 4.05 -11.35
N VAL A 264 7.85 4.66 -11.61
CA VAL A 264 7.59 6.07 -11.29
C VAL A 264 6.56 6.18 -10.17
N PHE A 265 7.00 6.61 -8.97
CA PHE A 265 6.17 6.68 -7.75
C PHE A 265 5.53 8.05 -7.52
N THR A 266 5.64 8.98 -8.46
CA THR A 266 5.07 10.34 -8.34
C THR A 266 4.32 10.76 -9.60
N PRO A 267 3.16 11.44 -9.49
CA PRO A 267 2.43 11.97 -10.65
C PRO A 267 2.99 13.33 -11.10
N VAL A 268 4.26 13.33 -11.49
CA VAL A 268 4.97 14.52 -12.01
C VAL A 268 5.45 14.20 -13.42
N SER A 269 4.97 14.94 -14.43
CA SER A 269 5.27 14.68 -15.86
C SER A 269 6.76 14.60 -16.13
N ALA A 270 7.55 15.53 -15.58
CA ALA A 270 9.01 15.54 -15.72
C ALA A 270 9.69 14.27 -15.19
N MET A 271 9.09 13.58 -14.20
CA MET A 271 9.63 12.31 -13.72
C MET A 271 9.29 11.13 -14.65
N VAL A 272 8.13 11.17 -15.29
CA VAL A 272 7.79 10.19 -16.33
C VAL A 272 8.70 10.36 -17.54
N GLU A 273 8.92 11.61 -17.98
CA GLU A 273 9.79 11.99 -19.08
C GLU A 273 11.25 11.60 -18.82
N LEU A 274 11.75 11.87 -17.60
CA LEU A 274 13.07 11.41 -17.17
C LEU A 274 13.17 9.88 -17.18
N GLY A 275 12.12 9.19 -16.73
CA GLY A 275 12.07 7.73 -16.75
C GLY A 275 12.17 7.17 -18.17
N ASP A 276 11.45 7.74 -19.11
CA ASP A 276 11.50 7.37 -20.54
C ASP A 276 12.89 7.59 -21.14
N GLU A 277 13.54 8.72 -20.82
CA GLU A 277 14.89 9.05 -21.30
C GLU A 277 15.99 8.15 -20.71
N LEU A 278 15.74 7.49 -19.59
CA LEU A 278 16.68 6.61 -18.89
C LEU A 278 16.51 5.13 -19.25
N LEU A 279 15.48 4.77 -20.04
CA LEU A 279 15.25 3.38 -20.45
C LEU A 279 16.40 2.84 -21.31
N ALA A 280 16.81 1.62 -21.00
CA ALA A 280 17.66 0.80 -21.87
C ALA A 280 16.86 0.27 -23.07
N LYS A 281 17.57 -0.38 -24.02
CA LYS A 281 16.90 -1.13 -25.07
C LYS A 281 16.03 -2.24 -24.49
N ASP A 282 14.78 -2.36 -24.97
CA ASP A 282 13.74 -3.25 -24.46
C ASP A 282 13.38 -2.95 -22.99
N GLY A 283 13.64 -1.72 -22.55
CA GLY A 283 13.32 -1.26 -21.19
C GLY A 283 11.84 -1.04 -20.98
N CYS A 284 11.37 -1.34 -19.76
CA CYS A 284 9.97 -1.20 -19.36
C CYS A 284 9.81 -0.12 -18.30
N LEU A 285 8.97 0.89 -18.58
CA LEU A 285 8.55 1.90 -17.60
C LEU A 285 7.18 1.54 -17.05
N ASN A 286 7.08 1.39 -15.73
CA ASN A 286 5.79 1.27 -15.04
C ASN A 286 5.43 2.59 -14.36
N PHE A 287 4.30 3.17 -14.77
CA PHE A 287 3.70 4.33 -14.13
C PHE A 287 2.82 3.87 -12.96
N PHE A 288 3.43 3.71 -11.79
CA PHE A 288 2.77 3.25 -10.57
C PHE A 288 1.88 4.32 -9.95
N SER A 289 2.24 5.58 -10.09
CA SER A 289 1.55 6.67 -9.41
C SER A 289 0.15 6.91 -9.98
N GLY A 290 -0.85 7.03 -9.11
CA GLY A 290 -2.22 7.37 -9.52
C GLY A 290 -2.44 8.90 -9.54
N PRO A 291 -2.49 9.59 -10.71
CA PRO A 291 -2.79 11.01 -10.76
C PRO A 291 -4.25 11.27 -10.35
N SER A 292 -4.49 12.44 -9.74
CA SER A 292 -5.87 12.90 -9.44
C SER A 292 -6.52 13.62 -10.63
N ASP A 293 -5.70 14.18 -11.53
CA ASP A 293 -6.16 14.83 -12.76
C ASP A 293 -6.30 13.80 -13.88
N PRO A 294 -7.51 13.58 -14.44
CA PRO A 294 -7.69 12.67 -15.58
C PRO A 294 -7.01 13.16 -16.87
N ASN A 295 -6.59 14.42 -16.93
CA ASN A 295 -5.86 15.00 -18.06
C ASN A 295 -4.33 14.97 -17.88
N PHE A 296 -3.81 14.30 -16.83
CA PHE A 296 -2.38 14.15 -16.62
C PHE A 296 -1.70 13.58 -17.88
N LYS A 297 -0.64 14.23 -18.35
CA LYS A 297 0.11 13.88 -19.57
C LYS A 297 1.60 14.06 -19.35
N ALA A 298 2.38 13.28 -20.09
CA ALA A 298 3.84 13.42 -20.21
C ALA A 298 4.28 13.20 -21.68
N GLN A 299 5.43 13.75 -22.07
CA GLN A 299 6.03 13.53 -23.39
C GLN A 299 6.83 12.22 -23.37
N MET A 300 6.75 11.45 -24.46
CA MET A 300 7.47 10.19 -24.62
C MET A 300 8.29 10.22 -25.90
N ASN A 301 9.43 9.55 -25.87
CA ASN A 301 10.30 9.44 -27.07
C ASN A 301 9.88 8.25 -27.94
N PHE A 302 9.00 8.49 -28.89
CA PHE A 302 8.51 7.45 -29.81
C PHE A 302 9.59 6.89 -30.76
N TYR A 303 10.72 7.57 -30.94
CA TYR A 303 11.86 7.00 -31.62
C TYR A 303 12.40 5.78 -30.85
N ASN A 304 12.50 5.88 -29.53
CA ASN A 304 12.94 4.77 -28.69
C ASN A 304 11.89 3.64 -28.63
N VAL A 305 10.59 3.98 -28.61
CA VAL A 305 9.53 2.97 -28.72
C VAL A 305 9.71 2.14 -30.00
N HIS A 306 10.01 2.78 -31.12
CA HIS A 306 10.16 2.10 -32.41
C HIS A 306 11.48 1.35 -32.53
N TYR A 307 12.62 2.00 -32.25
CA TYR A 307 13.95 1.46 -32.54
C TYR A 307 14.61 0.75 -31.35
N ALA A 308 14.27 1.11 -30.13
CA ALA A 308 14.79 0.49 -28.91
C ALA A 308 13.78 -0.46 -28.25
N SER A 309 12.56 -0.57 -28.79
CA SER A 309 11.50 -1.44 -28.25
C SER A 309 11.18 -1.14 -26.79
N THR A 310 11.14 0.13 -26.41
CA THR A 310 10.78 0.49 -25.02
C THR A 310 9.28 0.30 -24.78
N HIS A 311 8.92 -0.04 -23.55
CA HIS A 311 7.56 -0.38 -23.14
C HIS A 311 7.04 0.57 -22.07
N LEU A 312 5.73 0.84 -22.09
CA LEU A 312 5.02 1.59 -21.04
C LEU A 312 3.88 0.75 -20.52
N VAL A 313 3.86 0.55 -19.21
CA VAL A 313 2.77 -0.13 -18.50
C VAL A 313 2.30 0.72 -17.32
N GLY A 314 1.14 0.39 -16.76
CA GLY A 314 0.62 1.01 -15.55
C GLY A 314 -0.21 0.00 -14.77
N THR A 315 -0.19 0.14 -13.45
CA THR A 315 -0.94 -0.72 -12.54
C THR A 315 -1.76 0.11 -11.57
N SER A 316 -2.93 -0.37 -11.20
CA SER A 316 -3.81 0.28 -10.23
C SER A 316 -4.28 -0.76 -9.20
N GLY A 317 -3.47 -0.96 -8.19
CA GLY A 317 -3.65 -2.01 -7.18
C GLY A 317 -3.05 -3.36 -7.62
N GLY A 318 -3.03 -4.32 -6.70
CA GLY A 318 -2.73 -5.72 -6.96
C GLY A 318 -4.00 -6.52 -7.25
N ASN A 319 -3.87 -7.83 -7.39
CA ASN A 319 -4.95 -8.79 -7.46
C ASN A 319 -4.92 -9.73 -6.23
N THR A 320 -5.81 -10.72 -6.20
CA THR A 320 -5.87 -11.70 -5.10
C THR A 320 -4.60 -12.53 -4.99
N ASP A 321 -3.99 -12.92 -6.12
CA ASP A 321 -2.75 -13.71 -6.14
C ASP A 321 -1.58 -12.90 -5.57
N ASP A 322 -1.49 -11.60 -5.91
CA ASP A 322 -0.49 -10.69 -5.35
C ASP A 322 -0.64 -10.53 -3.83
N MET A 323 -1.87 -10.50 -3.31
CA MET A 323 -2.12 -10.50 -1.87
C MET A 323 -1.70 -11.81 -1.21
N CYS A 324 -2.03 -12.95 -1.82
CA CYS A 324 -1.61 -14.26 -1.33
C CYS A 324 -0.08 -14.40 -1.32
N GLU A 325 0.61 -13.84 -2.33
CA GLU A 325 2.08 -13.80 -2.36
C GLU A 325 2.63 -12.94 -1.22
N ALA A 326 2.05 -11.76 -0.97
CA ALA A 326 2.45 -10.90 0.16
C ALA A 326 2.30 -11.63 1.50
N VAL A 327 1.15 -12.27 1.76
CA VAL A 327 0.91 -13.07 2.99
C VAL A 327 1.96 -14.17 3.14
N ARG A 328 2.21 -14.92 2.07
CA ARG A 328 3.21 -16.00 2.06
C ARG A 328 4.61 -15.46 2.39
N MET A 329 5.03 -14.38 1.75
CA MET A 329 6.36 -13.79 1.97
C MET A 329 6.51 -13.20 3.37
N MET A 330 5.46 -12.60 3.94
CA MET A 330 5.42 -12.17 5.34
C MET A 330 5.55 -13.36 6.30
N GLY A 331 4.80 -14.43 6.05
CA GLY A 331 4.86 -15.67 6.85
C GLY A 331 6.20 -16.38 6.79
N GLU A 332 6.91 -16.27 5.67
CA GLU A 332 8.27 -16.78 5.48
C GLU A 332 9.36 -15.84 6.07
N GLY A 333 8.98 -14.68 6.58
CA GLY A 333 9.90 -13.66 7.09
C GLY A 333 10.76 -13.00 6.02
N LYS A 334 10.35 -13.07 4.74
CA LYS A 334 11.06 -12.49 3.59
C LYS A 334 10.81 -10.99 3.45
N ILE A 335 9.60 -10.55 3.70
CA ILE A 335 9.24 -9.13 3.72
C ILE A 335 8.76 -8.73 5.10
N ASN A 336 9.05 -7.49 5.49
CA ASN A 336 8.79 -6.99 6.84
C ASN A 336 7.76 -5.83 6.84
N PRO A 337 6.47 -6.10 7.08
CA PRO A 337 5.45 -5.06 7.11
C PRO A 337 5.67 -3.98 8.18
N SER A 338 6.47 -4.26 9.21
CA SER A 338 6.77 -3.30 10.28
C SER A 338 7.48 -2.04 9.78
N ILE A 339 8.27 -2.14 8.72
CA ILE A 339 9.00 -1.00 8.15
C ILE A 339 8.05 0.08 7.60
N LEU A 340 6.83 -0.32 7.23
CA LEU A 340 5.84 0.61 6.71
C LEU A 340 5.11 1.40 7.80
N VAL A 341 5.10 0.94 9.05
CA VAL A 341 4.31 1.57 10.11
C VAL A 341 5.10 2.68 10.79
N SER A 342 4.60 3.90 10.75
CA SER A 342 5.23 5.06 11.40
C SER A 342 4.40 5.69 12.51
N HIS A 343 3.07 5.53 12.45
CA HIS A 343 2.13 6.08 13.42
C HIS A 343 1.06 5.04 13.77
N ILE A 344 0.53 5.15 14.98
CA ILE A 344 -0.58 4.34 15.49
C ILE A 344 -1.69 5.27 15.95
N GLY A 345 -2.94 4.94 15.65
CA GLY A 345 -4.10 5.71 16.10
C GLY A 345 -5.34 4.85 16.33
N GLY A 346 -6.36 5.43 16.94
CA GLY A 346 -7.70 4.87 17.04
C GLY A 346 -8.63 5.34 15.93
N LEU A 347 -9.83 4.78 15.87
CA LEU A 347 -10.84 5.12 14.87
C LEU A 347 -11.23 6.62 14.92
N ASP A 348 -11.18 7.23 16.10
CA ASP A 348 -11.48 8.64 16.32
C ASP A 348 -10.45 9.61 15.68
N ALA A 349 -9.23 9.14 15.40
CA ALA A 349 -8.23 9.94 14.72
C ALA A 349 -8.40 10.00 13.19
N VAL A 350 -9.17 9.09 12.59
CA VAL A 350 -9.24 8.90 11.13
C VAL A 350 -9.72 10.14 10.37
N PRO A 351 -10.80 10.86 10.77
CA PRO A 351 -11.29 11.99 9.98
C PRO A 351 -10.23 13.08 9.80
N GLU A 352 -9.60 13.51 10.89
CA GLU A 352 -8.56 14.55 10.87
C GLU A 352 -7.29 14.04 10.18
N ALA A 353 -6.84 12.85 10.54
CA ALA A 353 -5.63 12.27 9.96
C ALA A 353 -5.75 12.06 8.44
N THR A 354 -6.93 11.65 7.94
CA THR A 354 -7.16 11.51 6.51
C THR A 354 -7.19 12.86 5.81
N ALA A 355 -7.82 13.89 6.40
CA ALA A 355 -7.88 15.22 5.82
C ALA A 355 -6.50 15.90 5.69
N HIS A 356 -5.59 15.61 6.62
CA HIS A 356 -4.23 16.15 6.67
C HIS A 356 -3.14 15.16 6.27
N LEU A 357 -3.49 14.02 5.70
CA LEU A 357 -2.55 12.93 5.43
C LEU A 357 -1.28 13.34 4.68
N PRO A 358 -1.31 14.23 3.67
CA PRO A 358 -0.09 14.68 2.98
C PRO A 358 0.87 15.49 3.86
N GLU A 359 0.39 16.05 4.97
CA GLU A 359 1.16 16.91 5.90
C GLU A 359 1.81 16.06 7.00
N ILE A 360 1.30 14.87 7.28
CA ILE A 360 1.78 13.99 8.34
C ILE A 360 3.04 13.24 7.84
N PRO A 361 4.21 13.46 8.43
CA PRO A 361 5.46 12.85 8.00
C PRO A 361 5.46 11.33 8.23
N GLY A 362 6.51 10.67 7.73
CA GLY A 362 6.70 9.23 7.90
C GLY A 362 5.94 8.37 6.90
N SER A 363 5.85 7.08 7.18
CA SER A 363 5.25 6.08 6.31
C SER A 363 3.75 5.87 6.62
N LYS A 364 3.24 4.63 6.65
CA LYS A 364 1.84 4.31 6.91
C LYS A 364 1.38 4.70 8.31
N LYS A 365 0.10 5.06 8.43
CA LYS A 365 -0.62 5.38 9.66
C LYS A 365 -1.60 4.25 9.92
N LEU A 366 -1.28 3.43 10.90
CA LEU A 366 -2.07 2.27 11.26
C LEU A 366 -3.18 2.66 12.25
N ILE A 367 -4.37 2.22 11.99
CA ILE A 367 -5.58 2.49 12.79
C ILE A 367 -6.06 1.19 13.41
N TYR A 368 -6.33 1.21 14.71
CA TYR A 368 -7.04 0.15 15.42
C TYR A 368 -8.47 0.60 15.70
N THR A 369 -9.43 -0.07 15.09
CA THR A 369 -10.82 0.41 15.04
C THR A 369 -11.56 0.28 16.37
N GLY A 370 -11.14 -0.65 17.22
CA GLY A 370 -11.74 -0.91 18.54
C GLY A 370 -11.26 0.00 19.65
N ILE A 371 -10.28 0.89 19.39
CA ILE A 371 -9.72 1.79 20.40
C ILE A 371 -9.95 3.27 20.08
N ARG A 372 -9.83 4.11 21.11
CA ARG A 372 -9.75 5.57 20.98
C ARG A 372 -8.37 6.04 21.37
N MET A 373 -7.69 6.69 20.43
CA MET A 373 -6.33 7.15 20.60
C MET A 373 -6.01 8.18 19.50
N PRO A 374 -5.43 9.35 19.84
CA PRO A 374 -4.94 10.27 18.83
C PRO A 374 -3.87 9.59 17.97
N LEU A 375 -3.75 10.04 16.72
CA LEU A 375 -2.68 9.55 15.86
C LEU A 375 -1.32 9.94 16.46
N THR A 376 -0.53 8.94 16.81
CA THR A 376 0.73 9.09 17.56
C THR A 376 1.88 8.48 16.80
N ALA A 377 2.97 9.23 16.60
CA ALA A 377 4.17 8.70 15.97
C ALA A 377 4.88 7.70 16.91
N ILE A 378 5.37 6.59 16.37
CA ILE A 378 6.15 5.60 17.14
C ILE A 378 7.40 6.27 17.75
N ALA A 379 7.98 7.24 17.03
CA ALA A 379 9.14 8.01 17.51
C ALA A 379 8.86 8.83 18.80
N ASP A 380 7.58 9.12 19.11
CA ASP A 380 7.18 9.89 20.28
C ASP A 380 6.93 9.03 21.52
N PHE A 381 6.93 7.69 21.39
CA PHE A 381 6.59 6.77 22.49
C PHE A 381 7.51 6.91 23.69
N GLU A 382 8.81 7.11 23.49
CA GLU A 382 9.75 7.34 24.60
C GLU A 382 9.40 8.59 25.41
N ALA A 383 9.02 9.66 24.75
CA ALA A 383 8.64 10.92 25.40
C ALA A 383 7.30 10.77 26.16
N LEU A 384 6.30 10.18 25.52
CA LEU A 384 4.97 9.94 26.08
C LEU A 384 5.01 8.92 27.21
N GLY A 385 5.92 7.95 27.15
CA GLY A 385 6.12 6.93 28.21
C GLY A 385 6.55 7.50 29.58
N LYS A 386 6.97 8.77 29.63
CA LYS A 386 7.26 9.45 30.89
C LYS A 386 5.98 9.77 31.69
N GLU A 387 4.85 9.89 30.99
CA GLU A 387 3.55 10.28 31.57
C GLU A 387 2.56 9.11 31.54
N ASP A 388 2.58 8.25 30.53
CA ASP A 388 1.68 7.09 30.35
C ASP A 388 2.50 5.78 30.30
N PRO A 389 2.36 4.88 31.30
CA PRO A 389 3.07 3.60 31.35
C PRO A 389 2.83 2.70 30.12
N LEU A 390 1.69 2.86 29.44
CA LEU A 390 1.42 2.13 28.19
C LEU A 390 2.42 2.49 27.10
N PHE A 391 2.67 3.78 26.87
CA PHE A 391 3.65 4.22 25.88
C PHE A 391 5.09 3.81 26.25
N ALA A 392 5.43 3.79 27.55
CA ALA A 392 6.73 3.26 27.98
C ALA A 392 6.88 1.78 27.61
N LYS A 393 5.80 0.98 27.78
CA LYS A 393 5.82 -0.43 27.38
C LYS A 393 5.84 -0.63 25.88
N LEU A 394 5.10 0.18 25.12
CA LEU A 394 5.10 0.15 23.66
C LEU A 394 6.48 0.52 23.10
N ASP A 395 7.13 1.55 23.66
CA ASP A 395 8.49 1.95 23.29
C ASP A 395 9.50 0.81 23.53
N GLU A 396 9.44 0.15 24.70
CA GLU A 396 10.28 -1.02 24.97
C GLU A 396 10.08 -2.11 23.92
N LEU A 397 8.83 -2.45 23.59
CA LEU A 397 8.50 -3.50 22.63
C LEU A 397 8.92 -3.12 21.20
N CYS A 398 8.80 -1.84 20.80
CA CYS A 398 9.31 -1.36 19.54
C CYS A 398 10.86 -1.41 19.49
N LYS A 399 11.54 -0.99 20.55
CA LYS A 399 13.01 -1.05 20.64
C LYS A 399 13.55 -2.48 20.51
N LEU A 400 12.86 -3.47 21.09
CA LEU A 400 13.18 -4.89 20.91
C LEU A 400 13.02 -5.37 19.46
N ASN A 401 12.22 -4.68 18.65
CA ASN A 401 12.02 -4.93 17.22
C ASN A 401 12.74 -3.90 16.34
N GLY A 402 13.91 -3.43 16.73
CA GLY A 402 14.71 -2.48 15.95
C GLY A 402 14.06 -1.08 15.79
N GLY A 403 13.23 -0.66 16.73
CA GLY A 403 12.52 0.62 16.69
C GLY A 403 11.25 0.59 15.83
N LEU A 404 10.79 -0.60 15.42
CA LEU A 404 9.63 -0.79 14.55
C LEU A 404 8.43 -1.36 15.32
N TRP A 405 7.22 -1.13 14.81
CA TRP A 405 6.01 -1.77 15.32
C TRP A 405 6.11 -3.28 15.25
N SER A 406 5.45 -3.99 16.18
CA SER A 406 5.56 -5.44 16.27
C SER A 406 4.25 -6.09 16.70
N ALA A 407 4.10 -7.39 16.46
CA ALA A 407 2.98 -8.17 16.96
C ALA A 407 2.86 -8.14 18.50
N ALA A 408 3.99 -8.05 19.22
CA ALA A 408 4.00 -7.90 20.67
C ALA A 408 3.48 -6.53 21.11
N ALA A 409 3.85 -5.46 20.42
CA ALA A 409 3.36 -4.10 20.67
C ALA A 409 1.86 -4.00 20.35
N GLU A 410 1.40 -4.60 19.24
CA GLU A 410 -0.02 -4.69 18.90
C GLU A 410 -0.84 -5.39 20.00
N ARG A 411 -0.42 -6.57 20.44
CA ARG A 411 -1.10 -7.29 21.53
C ARG A 411 -1.18 -6.45 22.81
N CYS A 412 -0.07 -5.84 23.20
CA CYS A 412 -0.02 -4.98 24.38
C CYS A 412 -1.01 -3.80 24.28
N LEU A 413 -1.08 -3.15 23.12
CA LEU A 413 -2.02 -2.05 22.88
C LEU A 413 -3.47 -2.50 22.94
N LEU A 414 -3.80 -3.59 22.24
CA LEU A 414 -5.17 -4.13 22.18
C LEU A 414 -5.65 -4.66 23.54
N GLU A 415 -4.77 -5.28 24.33
CA GLU A 415 -5.11 -5.73 25.71
C GLU A 415 -5.33 -4.55 26.66
N ALA A 416 -4.63 -3.45 26.47
CA ALA A 416 -4.72 -2.28 27.36
C ALA A 416 -5.90 -1.36 27.04
N ARG A 417 -6.34 -1.29 25.78
CA ARG A 417 -7.33 -0.31 25.29
C ARG A 417 -8.44 -0.89 24.41
N GLY A 418 -8.38 -2.18 24.05
CA GLY A 418 -9.34 -2.87 23.19
C GLY A 418 -10.56 -3.46 23.89
#